data_b4a477fb5fc040ca286df70d72160d77
#
_entry.id   b4a477fb5fc040ca286df70d72160d77
#
_cell.length_a   1.000
_cell.length_b   1.000
_cell.length_c   1.000
_cell.angle_alpha   90.00
_cell.angle_beta   90.00
_cell.angle_gamma   90.00
#
_symmetry.space_group_name_H-M   'P 1'
#
loop_
_entity.id
_entity.type
_entity.pdbx_description
1 polymer ?
#
loop_
_entity_poly.entity_id
_entity_poly.type
_entity_poly.pdbx_seq_one_letter_code
_entity_poly.pdbx_strand_id
1 'polypeptide(L)'
;MQNPLGYEKESSLLKKFAIPSIISMLVSSLYNIVDQIFIGQGVGFLGNAATNVAFPLTTIALAIALLIGIGSASLFSLYLGEKKPERSSSIAGNGISMSVLCSVIYVVLVLVFLEPLLKSFGATSTIMPLALEYTRITTLGVPFLITTNVISNLVRADGSPKYSMTCMVAGALVNTILDPLFIFVFHMGCLLYTSPSPRDRSLS
;
A
#
# COMPACT_ATOMS: atom_id res chain seq x y z
N MET A 1 -4.92 -3.45 30.84
CA MET A 1 -6.06 -4.18 30.23
C MET A 1 -5.62 -5.62 30.04
N GLN A 2 -6.42 -6.58 30.52
CA GLN A 2 -6.07 -8.00 30.32
C GLN A 2 -6.25 -8.35 28.83
N ASN A 3 -5.20 -8.90 28.22
CA ASN A 3 -5.24 -9.29 26.81
C ASN A 3 -6.25 -10.44 26.63
N PRO A 4 -7.30 -10.27 25.78
CA PRO A 4 -8.36 -11.26 25.61
C PRO A 4 -7.86 -12.61 25.05
N LEU A 5 -6.67 -12.63 24.45
CA LEU A 5 -6.06 -13.82 23.84
C LEU A 5 -5.80 -14.97 24.83
N GLY A 6 -5.73 -14.69 26.15
CA GLY A 6 -5.44 -15.70 27.16
C GLY A 6 -6.68 -16.32 27.85
N TYR A 7 -7.89 -15.79 27.64
CA TYR A 7 -9.06 -16.14 28.46
C TYR A 7 -10.36 -16.41 27.69
N GLU A 8 -10.46 -15.98 26.43
CA GLU A 8 -11.65 -16.19 25.60
C GLU A 8 -11.60 -17.56 24.89
N LYS A 9 -12.77 -18.14 24.60
CA LYS A 9 -12.89 -19.39 23.82
C LYS A 9 -12.33 -19.18 22.41
N GLU A 10 -11.59 -20.14 21.89
CA GLU A 10 -10.93 -20.11 20.58
C GLU A 10 -11.87 -19.70 19.43
N SER A 11 -13.09 -20.21 19.41
CA SER A 11 -14.07 -19.88 18.38
C SER A 11 -14.56 -18.44 18.44
N SER A 12 -14.60 -17.83 19.63
CA SER A 12 -14.94 -16.40 19.83
C SER A 12 -13.80 -15.52 19.36
N LEU A 13 -12.55 -15.89 19.70
CA LEU A 13 -11.34 -15.22 19.25
C LEU A 13 -11.22 -15.28 17.73
N LEU A 14 -11.44 -16.45 17.12
CA LEU A 14 -11.40 -16.61 15.68
C LEU A 14 -12.34 -15.62 14.97
N LYS A 15 -13.60 -15.52 15.40
CA LYS A 15 -14.56 -14.58 14.84
C LYS A 15 -14.14 -13.13 15.06
N LYS A 16 -13.61 -12.80 16.24
CA LYS A 16 -13.17 -11.45 16.62
C LYS A 16 -12.02 -10.94 15.76
N PHE A 17 -11.16 -11.83 15.27
CA PHE A 17 -10.03 -11.50 14.40
C PHE A 17 -10.35 -11.68 12.91
N ALA A 18 -11.06 -12.75 12.54
CA ALA A 18 -11.36 -13.05 11.15
C ALA A 18 -12.32 -12.03 10.53
N ILE A 19 -13.40 -11.66 11.23
CA ILE A 19 -14.41 -10.74 10.67
C ILE A 19 -13.79 -9.37 10.33
N PRO A 20 -13.06 -8.67 11.23
CA PRO A 20 -12.42 -7.41 10.87
C PRO A 20 -11.38 -7.55 9.75
N SER A 21 -10.64 -8.66 9.72
CA SER A 21 -9.64 -8.90 8.67
C SER A 21 -10.28 -9.11 7.30
N ILE A 22 -11.36 -9.89 7.23
CA ILE A 22 -12.12 -10.12 5.99
C ILE A 22 -12.72 -8.80 5.49
N ILE A 23 -13.34 -8.01 6.37
CA ILE A 23 -13.91 -6.70 6.02
C ILE A 23 -12.81 -5.78 5.48
N SER A 24 -11.65 -5.72 6.14
CA SER A 24 -10.52 -4.91 5.68
C SER A 24 -10.04 -5.32 4.28
N MET A 25 -9.93 -6.63 4.02
CA MET A 25 -9.53 -7.14 2.71
C MET A 25 -10.56 -6.83 1.62
N LEU A 26 -11.87 -7.00 1.93
CA LEU A 26 -12.94 -6.68 0.99
C LEU A 26 -12.96 -5.18 0.66
N VAL A 27 -12.87 -4.31 1.66
CA VAL A 27 -12.82 -2.86 1.46
C VAL A 27 -11.58 -2.46 0.64
N SER A 28 -10.42 -3.05 0.94
CA SER A 28 -9.20 -2.80 0.17
C SER A 28 -9.31 -3.26 -1.29
N SER A 29 -9.96 -4.40 -1.55
CA SER A 29 -10.18 -4.90 -2.91
C SER A 29 -11.16 -4.02 -3.68
N LEU A 30 -12.26 -3.61 -3.03
CA LEU A 30 -13.25 -2.71 -3.63
C LEU A 30 -12.63 -1.35 -3.97
N TYR A 31 -11.88 -0.79 -3.05
CA TYR A 31 -11.16 0.46 -3.29
C TYR A 31 -10.21 0.36 -4.49
N ASN A 32 -9.43 -0.71 -4.61
CA ASN A 32 -8.55 -0.92 -5.77
C ASN A 32 -9.31 -0.99 -7.10
N ILE A 33 -10.50 -1.61 -7.11
CA ILE A 33 -11.35 -1.66 -8.32
C ILE A 33 -11.85 -0.25 -8.66
N VAL A 34 -12.33 0.49 -7.68
CA VAL A 34 -12.85 1.86 -7.85
C VAL A 34 -11.75 2.79 -8.37
N ASP A 35 -10.55 2.72 -7.80
CA ASP A 35 -9.38 3.48 -8.23
C ASP A 35 -9.04 3.20 -9.70
N GLN A 36 -9.00 1.92 -10.13
CA GLN A 36 -8.77 1.55 -11.53
C GLN A 36 -9.85 2.06 -12.48
N ILE A 37 -11.10 2.14 -12.03
CA ILE A 37 -12.19 2.72 -12.81
C ILE A 37 -11.96 4.23 -12.99
N PHE A 38 -11.61 4.95 -11.93
CA PHE A 38 -11.35 6.40 -12.00
C PHE A 38 -10.13 6.72 -12.89
N ILE A 39 -9.05 5.94 -12.77
CA ILE A 39 -7.88 6.08 -13.64
C ILE A 39 -8.28 5.81 -15.11
N GLY A 40 -9.05 4.77 -15.37
CA GLY A 40 -9.51 4.43 -16.72
C GLY A 40 -10.39 5.51 -17.34
N GLN A 41 -11.24 6.17 -16.56
CA GLN A 41 -12.10 7.25 -17.02
C GLN A 41 -11.40 8.60 -17.14
N GLY A 42 -10.47 8.88 -16.22
CA GLY A 42 -9.78 10.18 -16.18
C GLY A 42 -8.55 10.28 -17.06
N VAL A 43 -7.78 9.19 -17.21
CA VAL A 43 -6.51 9.15 -17.94
C VAL A 43 -6.60 8.27 -19.20
N GLY A 44 -7.64 7.43 -19.29
CA GLY A 44 -7.88 6.54 -20.42
C GLY A 44 -7.04 5.27 -20.40
N PHE A 45 -7.05 4.54 -21.52
CA PHE A 45 -6.40 3.22 -21.67
C PHE A 45 -4.89 3.26 -21.39
N LEU A 46 -4.19 4.33 -21.81
CA LEU A 46 -2.75 4.46 -21.58
C LEU A 46 -2.40 4.65 -20.10
N GLY A 47 -3.28 5.29 -19.32
CA GLY A 47 -3.13 5.42 -17.88
C GLY A 47 -3.19 4.06 -17.18
N ASN A 48 -4.18 3.24 -17.51
CA ASN A 48 -4.28 1.88 -16.98
C ASN A 48 -3.09 1.00 -17.41
N ALA A 49 -2.59 1.17 -18.63
CA ALA A 49 -1.40 0.45 -19.08
C ALA A 49 -0.15 0.87 -18.28
N ALA A 50 0.01 2.16 -17.98
CA ALA A 50 1.12 2.66 -17.17
C ALA A 50 1.08 2.14 -15.72
N THR A 51 -0.10 2.11 -15.09
CA THR A 51 -0.27 1.56 -13.74
C THR A 51 0.02 0.06 -13.70
N ASN A 52 -0.39 -0.70 -14.72
CA ASN A 52 -0.11 -2.13 -14.82
C ASN A 52 1.39 -2.43 -14.94
N VAL A 53 2.13 -1.63 -15.67
CA VAL A 53 3.60 -1.76 -15.78
C VAL A 53 4.30 -1.42 -14.46
N ALA A 54 3.76 -0.50 -13.67
CA ALA A 54 4.27 -0.16 -12.34
C ALA A 54 3.87 -1.16 -11.24
N PHE A 55 2.84 -1.97 -11.46
CA PHE A 55 2.28 -2.90 -10.47
C PHE A 55 3.30 -3.88 -9.86
N PRO A 56 4.26 -4.47 -10.60
CA PRO A 56 5.28 -5.34 -10.00
C PRO A 56 6.10 -4.64 -8.92
N LEU A 57 6.42 -3.35 -9.10
CA LEU A 57 7.14 -2.56 -8.10
C LEU A 57 6.33 -2.41 -6.81
N THR A 58 5.06 -2.08 -6.93
CA THR A 58 4.16 -2.00 -5.76
C THR A 58 4.03 -3.35 -5.05
N THR A 59 3.99 -4.44 -5.80
CA THR A 59 3.93 -5.81 -5.25
C THR A 59 5.20 -6.17 -4.47
N ILE A 60 6.39 -5.79 -4.97
CA ILE A 60 7.66 -5.99 -4.25
C ILE A 60 7.66 -5.18 -2.95
N ALA A 61 7.23 -3.91 -2.99
CA ALA A 61 7.11 -3.09 -1.79
C ALA A 61 6.17 -3.71 -0.75
N LEU A 62 5.02 -4.24 -1.19
CA LEU A 62 4.07 -4.95 -0.34
C LEU A 62 4.67 -6.24 0.24
N ALA A 63 5.43 -7.01 -0.53
CA ALA A 63 6.11 -8.20 -0.05
C ALA A 63 7.11 -7.87 1.07
N ILE A 64 7.88 -6.79 0.94
CA ILE A 64 8.77 -6.28 1.99
C ILE A 64 7.97 -5.88 3.24
N ALA A 65 6.86 -5.16 3.05
CA ALA A 65 5.98 -4.75 4.13
C ALA A 65 5.41 -5.94 4.92
N LEU A 66 4.97 -6.98 4.21
CA LEU A 66 4.43 -8.21 4.81
C LEU A 66 5.52 -9.01 5.51
N LEU A 67 6.71 -9.15 4.94
CA LEU A 67 7.83 -9.85 5.55
C LEU A 67 8.19 -9.23 6.91
N ILE A 68 8.39 -7.92 6.95
CA ILE A 68 8.72 -7.19 8.18
C ILE A 68 7.52 -7.18 9.13
N GLY A 69 6.33 -6.89 8.62
CA GLY A 69 5.12 -6.74 9.41
C GLY A 69 4.69 -8.03 10.10
N ILE A 70 4.60 -9.13 9.35
CA ILE A 70 4.20 -10.43 9.90
C ILE A 70 5.30 -10.99 10.81
N GLY A 71 6.58 -10.84 10.41
CA GLY A 71 7.72 -11.28 11.24
C GLY A 71 7.77 -10.55 12.59
N SER A 72 7.64 -9.22 12.59
CA SER A 72 7.61 -8.42 13.81
C SER A 72 6.38 -8.73 14.67
N ALA A 73 5.20 -8.87 14.04
CA ALA A 73 3.95 -9.17 14.73
C ALA A 73 3.98 -10.55 15.41
N SER A 74 4.57 -11.55 14.77
CA SER A 74 4.72 -12.89 15.32
C SER A 74 5.61 -12.90 16.56
N LEU A 75 6.78 -12.26 16.49
CA LEU A 75 7.68 -12.13 17.64
C LEU A 75 7.06 -11.29 18.76
N PHE A 76 6.37 -10.21 18.40
CA PHE A 76 5.65 -9.37 19.35
C PHE A 76 4.64 -10.17 20.16
N SER A 77 3.79 -10.95 19.48
CA SER A 77 2.78 -11.80 20.13
C SER A 77 3.41 -12.87 21.02
N LEU A 78 4.53 -13.46 20.60
CA LEU A 78 5.26 -14.47 21.36
C LEU A 78 5.75 -13.89 22.71
N TYR A 79 6.45 -12.76 22.69
CA TYR A 79 6.96 -12.14 23.92
C TYR A 79 5.86 -11.54 24.79
N LEU A 80 4.75 -11.11 24.19
CA LEU A 80 3.57 -10.70 24.92
C LEU A 80 2.97 -11.89 25.69
N GLY A 81 2.91 -13.09 25.07
CA GLY A 81 2.48 -14.33 25.70
C GLY A 81 3.42 -14.79 26.84
N GLU A 82 4.74 -14.58 26.67
CA GLU A 82 5.75 -14.83 27.71
C GLU A 82 5.71 -13.83 28.88
N LYS A 83 4.79 -12.85 28.86
CA LYS A 83 4.67 -11.77 29.85
C LYS A 83 5.95 -10.93 29.95
N LYS A 84 6.63 -10.69 28.84
CA LYS A 84 7.82 -9.83 28.72
C LYS A 84 7.52 -8.56 27.92
N PRO A 85 6.79 -7.58 28.48
CA PRO A 85 6.30 -6.41 27.73
C PRO A 85 7.44 -5.52 27.22
N GLU A 86 8.56 -5.44 27.93
CA GLU A 86 9.72 -4.65 27.49
C GLU A 86 10.33 -5.17 26.19
N ARG A 87 10.45 -6.51 26.05
CA ARG A 87 10.94 -7.14 24.81
C ARG A 87 9.94 -7.00 23.69
N SER A 88 8.66 -7.15 23.98
CA SER A 88 7.58 -6.95 23.00
C SER A 88 7.62 -5.51 22.44
N SER A 89 7.72 -4.50 23.29
CA SER A 89 7.84 -3.09 22.89
C SER A 89 9.10 -2.83 22.05
N SER A 90 10.25 -3.40 22.45
CA SER A 90 11.49 -3.30 21.67
C SER A 90 11.36 -3.89 20.26
N ILE A 91 10.68 -5.04 20.11
CA ILE A 91 10.43 -5.66 18.80
C ILE A 91 9.54 -4.76 17.93
N ALA A 92 8.50 -4.16 18.51
CA ALA A 92 7.65 -3.23 17.78
C ALA A 92 8.46 -2.02 17.27
N GLY A 93 9.30 -1.43 18.12
CA GLY A 93 10.20 -0.34 17.74
C GLY A 93 11.18 -0.73 16.64
N ASN A 94 11.80 -1.89 16.76
CA ASN A 94 12.74 -2.41 15.75
C ASN A 94 12.04 -2.71 14.43
N GLY A 95 10.83 -3.27 14.46
CA GLY A 95 10.03 -3.52 13.25
C GLY A 95 9.70 -2.23 12.50
N ILE A 96 9.30 -1.18 13.22
CA ILE A 96 9.03 0.14 12.63
C ILE A 96 10.31 0.75 12.07
N SER A 97 11.41 0.74 12.81
CA SER A 97 12.70 1.29 12.36
C SER A 97 13.22 0.55 11.11
N MET A 98 13.10 -0.78 11.09
CA MET A 98 13.48 -1.60 9.95
C MET A 98 12.60 -1.33 8.74
N SER A 99 11.29 -1.09 8.94
CA SER A 99 10.37 -0.74 7.86
C SER A 99 10.75 0.57 7.18
N VAL A 100 11.12 1.59 7.98
CA VAL A 100 11.59 2.89 7.47
C VAL A 100 12.91 2.71 6.72
N LEU A 101 13.89 2.00 7.28
CA LEU A 101 15.17 1.77 6.64
C LEU A 101 15.02 1.04 5.30
N CYS A 102 14.30 -0.09 5.28
CA CYS A 102 14.07 -0.86 4.06
C CYS A 102 13.29 -0.07 3.01
N SER A 103 12.33 0.75 3.43
CA SER A 103 11.56 1.58 2.50
C SER A 103 12.41 2.67 1.86
N VAL A 104 13.30 3.32 2.61
CA VAL A 104 14.24 4.31 2.06
C VAL A 104 15.19 3.67 1.06
N ILE A 105 15.77 2.51 1.40
CA ILE A 105 16.63 1.75 0.48
C ILE A 105 15.84 1.39 -0.79
N TYR A 106 14.61 0.90 -0.65
CA TYR A 106 13.74 0.56 -1.77
C TYR A 106 13.49 1.77 -2.67
N VAL A 107 13.12 2.92 -2.10
CA VAL A 107 12.86 4.16 -2.87
C VAL A 107 14.10 4.58 -3.66
N VAL A 108 15.27 4.58 -3.02
CA VAL A 108 16.53 4.96 -3.70
C VAL A 108 16.84 4.01 -4.85
N LEU A 109 16.73 2.69 -4.63
CA LEU A 109 16.97 1.70 -5.67
C LEU A 109 16.02 1.83 -6.84
N VAL A 110 14.71 1.99 -6.56
CA VAL A 110 13.71 2.13 -7.62
C VAL A 110 13.90 3.43 -8.39
N LEU A 111 14.18 4.56 -7.74
CA LEU A 111 14.37 5.83 -8.43
C LEU A 111 15.65 5.84 -9.29
N VAL A 112 16.73 5.20 -8.83
CA VAL A 112 18.00 5.10 -9.60
C VAL A 112 17.83 4.19 -10.83
N PHE A 113 17.11 3.09 -10.69
CA PHE A 113 16.92 2.10 -11.76
C PHE A 113 15.53 2.16 -12.42
N LEU A 114 14.82 3.27 -12.30
CA LEU A 114 13.41 3.39 -12.69
C LEU A 114 13.16 3.00 -14.15
N GLU A 115 13.91 3.60 -15.07
CA GLU A 115 13.74 3.37 -16.51
C GLU A 115 14.05 1.92 -16.93
N PRO A 116 15.19 1.31 -16.54
CA PRO A 116 15.46 -0.08 -16.86
C PRO A 116 14.47 -1.05 -16.22
N LEU A 117 13.96 -0.77 -15.00
CA LEU A 117 12.95 -1.58 -14.36
C LEU A 117 11.62 -1.56 -15.13
N LEU A 118 11.14 -0.38 -15.51
CA LEU A 118 9.90 -0.26 -16.30
C LEU A 118 10.03 -0.91 -17.68
N LYS A 119 11.20 -0.80 -18.31
CA LYS A 119 11.48 -1.52 -19.59
C LYS A 119 11.38 -3.02 -19.42
N SER A 120 11.97 -3.57 -18.36
CA SER A 120 11.91 -5.02 -18.07
C SER A 120 10.51 -5.50 -17.74
N PHE A 121 9.64 -4.63 -17.20
CA PHE A 121 8.23 -4.94 -16.95
C PHE A 121 7.31 -4.70 -18.16
N GLY A 122 7.87 -4.37 -19.32
CA GLY A 122 7.14 -4.28 -20.58
C GLY A 122 6.66 -2.88 -20.95
N ALA A 123 7.24 -1.81 -20.39
CA ALA A 123 6.93 -0.45 -20.81
C ALA A 123 7.37 -0.22 -22.26
N THR A 124 6.41 0.09 -23.13
CA THR A 124 6.68 0.51 -24.51
C THR A 124 7.08 1.99 -24.58
N SER A 125 7.66 2.43 -25.68
CA SER A 125 8.03 3.84 -25.90
C SER A 125 6.87 4.81 -25.72
N THR A 126 5.65 4.38 -26.03
CA THR A 126 4.42 5.18 -25.89
C THR A 126 3.98 5.33 -24.43
N ILE A 127 4.13 4.28 -23.63
CA ILE A 127 3.67 4.24 -22.23
C ILE A 127 4.75 4.76 -21.28
N MET A 128 6.02 4.70 -21.68
CA MET A 128 7.17 5.03 -20.83
C MET A 128 7.08 6.40 -20.14
N PRO A 129 6.72 7.51 -20.80
CA PRO A 129 6.64 8.82 -20.13
C PRO A 129 5.63 8.81 -18.98
N LEU A 130 4.44 8.24 -19.22
CA LEU A 130 3.36 8.12 -18.23
C LEU A 130 3.77 7.21 -17.08
N ALA A 131 4.38 6.06 -17.40
CA ALA A 131 4.83 5.10 -16.39
C ALA A 131 5.93 5.68 -15.50
N LEU A 132 6.86 6.46 -16.05
CA LEU A 132 7.92 7.13 -15.29
C LEU A 132 7.34 8.16 -14.31
N GLU A 133 6.43 9.00 -14.76
CA GLU A 133 5.82 10.04 -13.94
C GLU A 133 4.98 9.42 -12.81
N TYR A 134 4.10 8.48 -13.13
CA TYR A 134 3.29 7.74 -12.18
C TYR A 134 4.16 7.02 -11.14
N THR A 135 5.17 6.28 -11.59
CA THR A 135 6.00 5.47 -10.69
C THR A 135 6.87 6.34 -9.80
N ARG A 136 7.35 7.50 -10.25
CA ARG A 136 8.09 8.44 -9.39
C ARG A 136 7.25 8.90 -8.22
N ILE A 137 6.01 9.31 -8.46
CA ILE A 137 5.09 9.81 -7.43
C ILE A 137 4.70 8.67 -6.47
N THR A 138 4.31 7.53 -6.99
CA THR A 138 3.89 6.39 -6.18
C THR A 138 5.06 5.82 -5.35
N THR A 139 6.28 5.80 -5.89
CA THR A 139 7.47 5.36 -5.18
C THR A 139 7.75 6.22 -3.94
N LEU A 140 7.53 7.54 -4.00
CA LEU A 140 7.65 8.42 -2.83
C LEU A 140 6.61 8.09 -1.73
N GLY A 141 5.49 7.48 -2.08
CA GLY A 141 4.48 6.99 -1.14
C GLY A 141 4.83 5.65 -0.48
N VAL A 142 5.78 4.87 -1.03
CA VAL A 142 6.13 3.54 -0.52
C VAL A 142 6.56 3.51 0.96
N PRO A 143 7.33 4.47 1.50
CA PRO A 143 7.68 4.48 2.92
C PRO A 143 6.45 4.49 3.83
N PHE A 144 5.43 5.25 3.46
CA PHE A 144 4.17 5.29 4.21
C PHE A 144 3.42 3.96 4.07
N LEU A 145 3.37 3.38 2.88
CA LEU A 145 2.74 2.08 2.61
C LEU A 145 3.39 0.97 3.45
N ILE A 146 4.70 0.84 3.43
CA ILE A 146 5.42 -0.20 4.18
C ILE A 146 5.22 -0.01 5.68
N THR A 147 5.45 1.20 6.18
CA THR A 147 5.34 1.51 7.62
C THR A 147 3.92 1.30 8.14
N THR A 148 2.90 1.75 7.40
CA THR A 148 1.49 1.57 7.78
C THR A 148 1.10 0.10 7.83
N ASN A 149 1.57 -0.72 6.88
CA ASN A 149 1.34 -2.16 6.91
C ASN A 149 1.99 -2.84 8.12
N VAL A 150 3.22 -2.48 8.45
CA VAL A 150 3.92 -3.02 9.63
C VAL A 150 3.18 -2.64 10.91
N ILE A 151 2.80 -1.37 11.09
CA ILE A 151 2.03 -0.90 12.25
C ILE A 151 0.68 -1.62 12.32
N SER A 152 -0.01 -1.78 11.20
CA SER A 152 -1.30 -2.47 11.13
C SER A 152 -1.21 -3.93 11.60
N ASN A 153 -0.15 -4.64 11.22
CA ASN A 153 0.11 -6.01 11.68
C ASN A 153 0.43 -6.05 13.19
N LEU A 154 1.24 -5.13 13.69
CA LEU A 154 1.55 -5.00 15.12
C LEU A 154 0.30 -4.70 15.97
N VAL A 155 -0.57 -3.79 15.52
CA VAL A 155 -1.84 -3.46 16.19
C VAL A 155 -2.77 -4.68 16.25
N ARG A 156 -2.81 -5.50 15.20
CA ARG A 156 -3.57 -6.76 15.22
C ARG A 156 -2.97 -7.74 16.23
N ALA A 157 -1.65 -7.84 16.28
CA ALA A 157 -0.92 -8.71 17.21
C ALA A 157 -1.11 -8.29 18.67
N ASP A 158 -1.31 -6.99 18.93
CA ASP A 158 -1.66 -6.46 20.27
C ASP A 158 -3.11 -6.75 20.70
N GLY A 159 -3.88 -7.47 19.89
CA GLY A 159 -5.26 -7.86 20.21
C GLY A 159 -6.32 -6.81 19.84
N SER A 160 -5.97 -5.82 19.02
CA SER A 160 -6.87 -4.72 18.60
C SER A 160 -7.20 -4.74 17.09
N PRO A 161 -7.71 -5.88 16.53
CA PRO A 161 -7.99 -6.00 15.09
C PRO A 161 -9.06 -5.01 14.60
N LYS A 162 -10.01 -4.65 15.46
CA LYS A 162 -11.04 -3.66 15.14
C LYS A 162 -10.45 -2.27 14.87
N TYR A 163 -9.44 -1.88 15.64
CA TYR A 163 -8.77 -0.60 15.45
C TYR A 163 -8.03 -0.56 14.10
N SER A 164 -7.27 -1.61 13.78
CA SER A 164 -6.61 -1.75 12.48
C SER A 164 -7.62 -1.68 11.32
N MET A 165 -8.76 -2.40 11.44
CA MET A 165 -9.84 -2.34 10.46
C MET A 165 -10.37 -0.92 10.28
N THR A 166 -10.68 -0.22 11.39
CA THR A 166 -11.23 1.14 11.33
C THR A 166 -10.27 2.10 10.63
N CYS A 167 -8.97 2.02 10.92
CA CYS A 167 -7.95 2.83 10.24
C CYS A 167 -7.88 2.52 8.73
N MET A 168 -7.94 1.25 8.34
CA MET A 168 -7.92 0.85 6.93
C MET A 168 -9.17 1.30 6.19
N VAL A 169 -10.36 1.14 6.80
CA VAL A 169 -11.63 1.59 6.20
C VAL A 169 -11.66 3.11 6.07
N ALA A 170 -11.24 3.85 7.10
CA ALA A 170 -11.16 5.29 7.05
C ALA A 170 -10.19 5.78 5.94
N GLY A 171 -9.02 5.14 5.84
CA GLY A 171 -8.06 5.42 4.76
C GLY A 171 -8.65 5.17 3.37
N ALA A 172 -9.33 4.04 3.17
CA ALA A 172 -9.98 3.70 1.90
C ALA A 172 -11.10 4.70 1.53
N LEU A 173 -11.91 5.13 2.52
CA LEU A 173 -12.95 6.13 2.30
C LEU A 173 -12.36 7.49 1.91
N VAL A 174 -11.34 7.94 2.63
CA VAL A 174 -10.65 9.20 2.31
C VAL A 174 -10.06 9.14 0.91
N ASN A 175 -9.41 8.04 0.55
CA ASN A 175 -8.82 7.84 -0.77
C ASN A 175 -9.90 7.87 -1.86
N THR A 176 -11.00 7.11 -1.70
CA THR A 176 -12.13 7.08 -2.65
C THR A 176 -12.75 8.46 -2.88
N ILE A 177 -12.70 9.36 -1.89
CA ILE A 177 -13.18 10.75 -2.03
C ILE A 177 -12.12 11.62 -2.71
N LEU A 178 -10.85 11.44 -2.37
CA LEU A 178 -9.76 12.24 -2.90
C LEU A 178 -9.43 11.92 -4.37
N ASP A 179 -9.56 10.67 -4.78
CA ASP A 179 -9.26 10.23 -6.15
C ASP A 179 -10.07 11.01 -7.21
N PRO A 180 -11.41 11.07 -7.16
CA PRO A 180 -12.16 11.87 -8.10
C PRO A 180 -11.89 13.38 -7.95
N LEU A 181 -11.60 13.86 -6.74
CA LEU A 181 -11.25 15.25 -6.51
C LEU A 181 -9.95 15.62 -7.23
N PHE A 182 -8.90 14.80 -7.08
CA PHE A 182 -7.62 15.03 -7.73
C PHE A 182 -7.69 14.81 -9.25
N ILE A 183 -8.43 13.81 -9.71
CA ILE A 183 -8.52 13.49 -11.14
C ILE A 183 -9.40 14.49 -11.88
N PHE A 184 -10.61 14.77 -11.38
CA PHE A 184 -11.62 15.56 -12.12
C PHE A 184 -11.67 17.04 -11.75
N VAL A 185 -11.36 17.42 -10.50
CA VAL A 185 -11.44 18.82 -10.04
C VAL A 185 -10.10 19.53 -10.18
N PHE A 186 -9.02 18.89 -9.69
CA PHE A 186 -7.67 19.47 -9.80
C PHE A 186 -6.98 19.15 -11.11
N HIS A 187 -7.61 18.35 -11.97
CA HIS A 187 -7.04 17.92 -13.24
C HIS A 187 -5.60 17.36 -13.10
N MET A 188 -5.29 16.79 -11.93
CA MET A 188 -3.98 16.18 -11.69
C MET A 188 -3.78 14.90 -12.50
N GLY A 189 -4.86 14.30 -13.00
CA GLY A 189 -4.81 13.33 -14.09
C GLY A 189 -4.20 13.90 -15.39
N CYS A 190 -4.29 15.21 -15.58
CA CYS A 190 -3.61 15.94 -16.67
C CYS A 190 -2.11 16.15 -16.44
N LEU A 191 -1.61 16.11 -15.21
CA LEU A 191 -0.16 16.09 -14.95
C LEU A 191 0.49 14.81 -15.51
N LEU A 192 -0.27 13.71 -15.53
CA LEU A 192 0.10 12.51 -16.28
C LEU A 192 -0.07 12.67 -17.81
N TYR A 193 -0.82 13.68 -18.27
CA TYR A 193 -1.21 13.84 -19.67
C TYR A 193 -0.56 15.06 -20.36
N THR A 194 0.22 15.87 -19.66
CA THR A 194 0.86 17.05 -20.25
C THR A 194 2.13 16.72 -21.04
N SER A 195 1.98 15.84 -22.02
CA SER A 195 2.76 15.93 -23.24
C SER A 195 1.93 15.40 -24.41
N PRO A 196 0.93 16.15 -24.91
CA PRO A 196 0.42 15.88 -26.24
C PRO A 196 1.59 16.20 -27.18
N SER A 197 2.20 15.15 -27.73
CA SER A 197 3.09 15.31 -28.87
C SER A 197 2.34 16.13 -29.92
N PRO A 198 2.95 17.17 -30.53
CA PRO A 198 2.32 17.95 -31.60
C PRO A 198 1.87 17.11 -32.81
N ARG A 199 2.25 15.83 -32.85
CA ARG A 199 1.89 14.88 -33.93
C ARG A 199 0.47 14.31 -33.81
N ASP A 200 -0.16 14.32 -32.65
CA ASP A 200 -1.48 13.72 -32.50
C ASP A 200 -2.62 14.68 -32.87
N ARG A 201 -2.32 15.98 -33.13
CA ARG A 201 -3.31 16.96 -33.60
C ARG A 201 -3.56 16.95 -35.10
N SER A 202 -2.81 16.15 -35.87
CA SER A 202 -2.92 16.12 -37.34
C SER A 202 -3.75 14.98 -37.91
N LEU A 203 -4.45 14.19 -37.08
CA LEU A 203 -5.28 13.05 -37.50
C LEU A 203 -6.73 13.11 -36.98
N SER A 204 -7.28 14.29 -36.79
CA SER A 204 -8.72 14.48 -36.59
C SER A 204 -9.29 15.36 -37.70
#